data_bc5dce6a9cfb194ba2effe0f7eee1141
#
_entry.id   bc5dce6a9cfb194ba2effe0f7eee1141
#
_cell.length_a   1.000
_cell.length_b   1.000
_cell.length_c   1.000
_cell.angle_alpha   90.00
_cell.angle_beta   90.00
_cell.angle_gamma   90.00
#
_symmetry.space_group_name_H-M   'P 1'
#
loop_
_entity.id
_entity.type
_entity.pdbx_description
1 polymer ?
#
loop_
_entity_poly.entity_id
_entity_poly.type
_entity_poly.pdbx_seq_one_letter_code
_entity_poly.pdbx_strand_id
1 'polypeptide(L)'
;MQNIKKTLKSKRFWLGTVLPFALAVAAAFVARYQLEISDGVTANYMAGQWPVYAPLNALTAFCLTLVVFALCGSWGIATGVSGLIFTVLALVNYYTRDLHGSALMPQDILNLGTAAEVMGSYTLHITQTVITIALLYIPVLVAAVVQVKLAGKHKRSWKQRGAHALACACGIFAVLYLGYFSPNPIKPATTYGWAWQETYYKYGYPA
;
A
#
# COMPACT_ATOMS: atom_id res chain seq x y z
N MET A 1 20.20 -21.61 21.85
CA MET A 1 18.76 -21.45 22.18
C MET A 1 18.46 -20.48 23.32
N GLN A 2 19.20 -20.46 24.43
CA GLN A 2 18.94 -19.54 25.56
C GLN A 2 19.05 -18.05 25.21
N ASN A 3 19.96 -17.63 24.34
CA ASN A 3 20.14 -16.24 23.92
C ASN A 3 18.93 -15.71 23.10
N ILE A 4 18.31 -16.54 22.26
CA ILE A 4 17.13 -16.15 21.48
C ILE A 4 15.94 -15.91 22.40
N LYS A 5 15.73 -16.78 23.40
CA LYS A 5 14.64 -16.62 24.40
C LYS A 5 14.81 -15.34 25.25
N LYS A 6 16.06 -14.95 25.57
CA LYS A 6 16.37 -13.73 26.30
C LYS A 6 16.10 -12.48 25.47
N THR A 7 16.41 -12.51 24.17
CA THR A 7 16.16 -11.41 23.23
C THR A 7 14.65 -11.19 23.01
N LEU A 8 13.88 -12.26 22.84
CA LEU A 8 12.43 -12.20 22.65
C LEU A 8 11.69 -11.67 23.90
N LYS A 9 12.25 -11.83 25.11
CA LYS A 9 11.70 -11.28 26.36
C LYS A 9 12.05 -9.80 26.58
N SER A 10 12.95 -9.21 25.79
CA SER A 10 13.39 -7.82 25.95
C SER A 10 12.32 -6.84 25.48
N LYS A 11 11.86 -5.93 26.35
CA LYS A 11 10.98 -4.81 25.99
C LYS A 11 11.54 -3.97 24.82
N ARG A 12 12.88 -3.84 24.72
CA ARG A 12 13.55 -3.11 23.64
C ARG A 12 13.37 -3.78 22.28
N PHE A 13 13.34 -5.11 22.22
CA PHE A 13 13.09 -5.84 20.97
C PHE A 13 11.66 -5.59 20.48
N TRP A 14 10.67 -5.69 21.36
CA TRP A 14 9.28 -5.48 21.01
C TRP A 14 9.00 -4.05 20.57
N LEU A 15 9.45 -3.05 21.34
CA LEU A 15 9.21 -1.64 21.03
C LEU A 15 10.05 -1.14 19.83
N GLY A 16 11.28 -1.64 19.67
CA GLY A 16 12.18 -1.17 18.61
C GLY A 16 12.08 -1.91 17.29
N THR A 17 11.47 -3.09 17.24
CA THR A 17 11.42 -3.90 16.02
C THR A 17 10.01 -4.39 15.70
N VAL A 18 9.35 -5.07 16.64
CA VAL A 18 8.05 -5.70 16.36
C VAL A 18 6.95 -4.65 16.19
N LEU A 19 6.87 -3.70 17.11
CA LEU A 19 5.82 -2.68 17.04
C LEU A 19 5.95 -1.76 15.82
N PRO A 20 7.14 -1.23 15.45
CA PRO A 20 7.27 -0.48 14.21
C PRO A 20 6.91 -1.28 12.96
N PHE A 21 7.27 -2.57 12.92
CA PHE A 21 6.87 -3.45 11.82
C PHE A 21 5.36 -3.64 11.76
N ALA A 22 4.71 -3.93 12.87
CA ALA A 22 3.25 -4.09 12.95
C ALA A 22 2.50 -2.81 12.53
N LEU A 23 3.00 -1.64 12.95
CA LEU A 23 2.44 -0.36 12.54
C LEU A 23 2.60 -0.10 11.04
N ALA A 24 3.72 -0.51 10.43
CA ALA A 24 3.91 -0.40 9.00
C ALA A 24 2.97 -1.32 8.21
N VAL A 25 2.74 -2.54 8.71
CA VAL A 25 1.74 -3.46 8.12
C VAL A 25 0.33 -2.87 8.25
N ALA A 26 -0.04 -2.35 9.41
CA ALA A 26 -1.34 -1.70 9.61
C ALA A 26 -1.52 -0.50 8.66
N ALA A 27 -0.48 0.32 8.47
CA ALA A 27 -0.51 1.44 7.52
C ALA A 27 -0.69 0.96 6.07
N ALA A 28 -0.13 -0.19 5.69
CA ALA A 28 -0.34 -0.78 4.37
C ALA A 28 -1.80 -1.22 4.14
N PHE A 29 -2.47 -1.72 5.18
CA PHE A 29 -3.92 -2.00 5.10
C PHE A 29 -4.74 -0.72 4.94
N VAL A 30 -4.37 0.37 5.62
CA VAL A 30 -5.02 1.67 5.43
C VAL A 30 -4.81 2.18 4.00
N ALA A 31 -3.59 2.10 3.48
CA ALA A 31 -3.27 2.49 2.11
C ALA A 31 -4.07 1.71 1.06
N ARG A 32 -4.18 0.39 1.23
CA ARG A 32 -5.07 -0.45 0.43
C ARG A 32 -6.52 0.04 0.50
N TYR A 33 -7.02 0.30 1.71
CA TYR A 33 -8.39 0.75 1.92
C TYR A 33 -8.68 2.10 1.24
N GLN A 34 -7.73 3.03 1.26
CA GLN A 34 -7.83 4.30 0.54
C GLN A 34 -8.02 4.10 -0.98
N LEU A 35 -7.25 3.20 -1.58
CA LEU A 35 -7.36 2.88 -3.01
C LEU A 35 -8.73 2.27 -3.34
N GLU A 36 -9.22 1.34 -2.53
CA GLU A 36 -10.51 0.71 -2.77
C GLU A 36 -11.70 1.66 -2.62
N ILE A 37 -11.65 2.57 -1.64
CA ILE A 37 -12.64 3.64 -1.50
C ILE A 37 -12.62 4.56 -2.72
N SER A 38 -11.43 4.90 -3.24
CA SER A 38 -11.30 5.77 -4.41
C SER A 38 -12.00 5.22 -5.64
N ASP A 39 -12.16 3.90 -5.69
CA ASP A 39 -12.86 3.19 -6.76
C ASP A 39 -14.35 2.93 -6.45
N GLY A 40 -14.85 3.47 -5.35
CA GLY A 40 -16.25 3.31 -4.94
C GLY A 40 -16.60 1.90 -4.47
N VAL A 41 -15.59 1.11 -4.08
CA VAL A 41 -15.80 -0.23 -3.53
C VAL A 41 -16.47 -0.14 -2.16
N THR A 42 -17.55 -0.86 -1.97
CA THR A 42 -18.29 -0.86 -0.70
C THR A 42 -17.59 -1.71 0.36
N ALA A 43 -17.80 -1.36 1.63
CA ALA A 43 -17.26 -2.12 2.76
C ALA A 43 -17.66 -3.61 2.75
N ASN A 44 -18.89 -3.92 2.32
CA ASN A 44 -19.37 -5.31 2.20
C ASN A 44 -18.58 -6.09 1.15
N TYR A 45 -18.25 -5.46 0.04
CA TYR A 45 -17.45 -6.08 -1.00
C TYR A 45 -16.01 -6.31 -0.54
N MET A 46 -15.43 -5.32 0.16
CA MET A 46 -14.09 -5.47 0.77
C MET A 46 -14.03 -6.63 1.77
N ALA A 47 -15.09 -6.82 2.57
CA ALA A 47 -15.18 -7.92 3.52
C ALA A 47 -15.19 -9.29 2.80
N GLY A 48 -15.81 -9.38 1.61
CA GLY A 48 -15.81 -10.59 0.79
C GLY A 48 -14.43 -10.96 0.22
N GLN A 49 -13.48 -10.03 0.19
CA GLN A 49 -12.11 -10.28 -0.28
C GLN A 49 -11.20 -10.93 0.78
N TRP A 50 -11.64 -11.03 2.02
CA TRP A 50 -10.94 -11.81 3.04
C TRP A 50 -11.22 -13.31 2.85
N PRO A 51 -10.25 -14.18 3.16
CA PRO A 51 -8.94 -13.90 3.76
C PRO A 51 -7.78 -13.75 2.75
N VAL A 52 -8.01 -13.92 1.46
CA VAL A 52 -6.93 -14.11 0.47
C VAL A 52 -6.49 -12.79 -0.18
N TYR A 53 -7.42 -12.07 -0.81
CA TYR A 53 -7.06 -10.90 -1.64
C TYR A 53 -6.64 -9.69 -0.81
N ALA A 54 -7.30 -9.45 0.33
CA ALA A 54 -6.99 -8.31 1.17
C ALA A 54 -5.54 -8.34 1.72
N PRO A 55 -5.03 -9.45 2.26
CA PRO A 55 -3.63 -9.56 2.67
C PRO A 55 -2.66 -9.44 1.50
N LEU A 56 -3.00 -9.99 0.33
CA LEU A 56 -2.13 -9.95 -0.84
C LEU A 56 -1.96 -8.51 -1.37
N ASN A 57 -3.06 -7.77 -1.46
CA ASN A 57 -3.04 -6.36 -1.86
C ASN A 57 -2.32 -5.48 -0.82
N ALA A 58 -2.53 -5.73 0.48
CA ALA A 58 -1.79 -5.05 1.53
C ALA A 58 -0.29 -5.38 1.51
N LEU A 59 0.09 -6.59 1.11
CA LEU A 59 1.49 -6.97 0.93
C LEU A 59 2.16 -6.14 -0.17
N THR A 60 1.46 -5.86 -1.26
CA THR A 60 1.96 -4.99 -2.34
C THR A 60 2.22 -3.57 -1.82
N ALA A 61 1.28 -3.00 -1.06
CA ALA A 61 1.46 -1.70 -0.42
C ALA A 61 2.61 -1.72 0.60
N PHE A 62 2.76 -2.80 1.34
CA PHE A 62 3.85 -2.98 2.30
C PHE A 62 5.22 -3.10 1.59
N CYS A 63 5.29 -3.71 0.41
CA CYS A 63 6.52 -3.78 -0.38
C CYS A 63 7.05 -2.38 -0.73
N LEU A 64 6.19 -1.43 -1.11
CA LEU A 64 6.60 -0.04 -1.31
C LEU A 64 7.19 0.57 -0.03
N THR A 65 6.56 0.31 1.13
CA THR A 65 7.08 0.75 2.42
C THR A 65 8.48 0.17 2.70
N LEU A 66 8.72 -1.10 2.34
CA LEU A 66 10.03 -1.74 2.47
C LEU A 66 11.09 -1.13 1.55
N VAL A 67 10.72 -0.76 0.31
CA VAL A 67 11.62 -0.06 -0.63
C VAL A 67 12.05 1.28 -0.04
N VAL A 68 11.08 2.10 0.40
CA VAL A 68 11.38 3.39 1.03
C VAL A 68 12.21 3.20 2.30
N PHE A 69 11.92 2.17 3.10
CA PHE A 69 12.71 1.84 4.28
C PHE A 69 14.15 1.46 3.93
N ALA A 70 14.36 0.67 2.88
CA ALA A 70 15.71 0.31 2.43
C ALA A 70 16.54 1.55 2.05
N LEU A 71 15.90 2.56 1.47
CA LEU A 71 16.54 3.83 1.09
C LEU A 71 16.85 4.71 2.31
N CYS A 72 15.86 4.98 3.18
CA CYS A 72 16.02 5.94 4.26
C CYS A 72 16.43 5.32 5.62
N GLY A 73 16.23 4.02 5.81
CA GLY A 73 16.61 3.28 7.04
C GLY A 73 15.74 3.59 8.26
N SER A 74 14.64 4.30 8.11
CA SER A 74 13.71 4.67 9.19
C SER A 74 12.30 4.19 8.88
N TRP A 75 11.73 3.38 9.79
CA TRP A 75 10.35 2.90 9.64
C TRP A 75 9.33 4.04 9.59
N GLY A 76 9.48 5.05 10.43
CA GLY A 76 8.54 6.16 10.47
C GLY A 76 8.55 6.98 9.17
N ILE A 77 9.75 7.27 8.63
CA ILE A 77 9.87 7.97 7.34
C ILE A 77 9.28 7.09 6.22
N ALA A 78 9.62 5.80 6.21
CA ALA A 78 9.11 4.87 5.22
C ALA A 78 7.58 4.79 5.22
N THR A 79 6.98 4.62 6.41
CA THR A 79 5.53 4.56 6.57
C THR A 79 4.85 5.86 6.16
N GLY A 80 5.39 7.00 6.59
CA GLY A 80 4.83 8.31 6.25
C GLY A 80 4.89 8.61 4.75
N VAL A 81 6.05 8.39 4.13
CA VAL A 81 6.25 8.64 2.69
C VAL A 81 5.43 7.68 1.83
N SER A 82 5.46 6.38 2.11
CA SER A 82 4.65 5.42 1.35
C SER A 82 3.15 5.68 1.52
N GLY A 83 2.70 5.99 2.73
CA GLY A 83 1.31 6.36 2.97
C GLY A 83 0.90 7.64 2.21
N LEU A 84 1.77 8.64 2.14
CA LEU A 84 1.52 9.84 1.32
C LEU A 84 1.38 9.49 -0.17
N ILE A 85 2.29 8.67 -0.69
CA ILE A 85 2.23 8.21 -2.08
C ILE A 85 0.88 7.52 -2.36
N PHE A 86 0.45 6.59 -1.51
CA PHE A 86 -0.83 5.92 -1.68
C PHE A 86 -2.03 6.85 -1.53
N THR A 87 -1.97 7.82 -0.62
CA THR A 87 -3.04 8.83 -0.49
C THR A 87 -3.16 9.66 -1.77
N VAL A 88 -2.03 10.10 -2.33
CA VAL A 88 -2.01 10.85 -3.60
C VAL A 88 -2.53 9.98 -4.73
N LEU A 89 -2.08 8.72 -4.83
CA LEU A 89 -2.57 7.79 -5.85
C LEU A 89 -4.08 7.55 -5.73
N ALA A 90 -4.61 7.40 -4.51
CA ALA A 90 -6.03 7.24 -4.27
C ALA A 90 -6.84 8.49 -4.70
N LEU A 91 -6.33 9.69 -4.42
CA LEU A 91 -6.96 10.93 -4.88
C LEU A 91 -6.93 11.05 -6.40
N VAL A 92 -5.78 10.76 -7.02
CA VAL A 92 -5.65 10.78 -8.49
C VAL A 92 -6.59 9.75 -9.11
N ASN A 93 -6.64 8.52 -8.57
CA ASN A 93 -7.53 7.48 -9.04
C ASN A 93 -9.01 7.90 -8.94
N TYR A 94 -9.40 8.51 -7.82
CA TYR A 94 -10.75 9.02 -7.62
C TYR A 94 -11.14 10.02 -8.72
N TYR A 95 -10.30 11.03 -8.98
CA TYR A 95 -10.60 12.03 -10.00
C TYR A 95 -10.48 11.48 -11.42
N THR A 96 -9.55 10.56 -11.70
CA THR A 96 -9.47 9.89 -13.00
C THR A 96 -10.76 9.12 -13.29
N ARG A 97 -11.28 8.41 -12.30
CA ARG A 97 -12.54 7.70 -12.42
C ARG A 97 -13.73 8.63 -12.60
N ASP A 98 -13.76 9.74 -11.89
CA ASP A 98 -14.83 10.75 -12.03
C ASP A 98 -14.84 11.37 -13.43
N LEU A 99 -13.65 11.55 -14.03
CA LEU A 99 -13.47 12.13 -15.37
C LEU A 99 -13.69 11.11 -16.49
N HIS A 100 -13.11 9.93 -16.39
CA HIS A 100 -13.03 8.95 -17.47
C HIS A 100 -13.94 7.72 -17.26
N GLY A 101 -14.57 7.59 -16.09
CA GLY A 101 -15.40 6.44 -15.74
C GLY A 101 -14.61 5.14 -15.48
N SER A 102 -13.27 5.18 -15.53
CA SER A 102 -12.40 4.03 -15.34
C SER A 102 -11.32 4.30 -14.28
N ALA A 103 -10.87 3.24 -13.59
CA ALA A 103 -9.77 3.34 -12.65
C ALA A 103 -8.47 3.77 -13.36
N LEU A 104 -7.57 4.39 -12.59
CA LEU A 104 -6.24 4.80 -13.06
C LEU A 104 -5.48 3.58 -13.59
N MET A 105 -5.02 3.64 -14.83
CA MET A 105 -4.21 2.61 -15.46
C MET A 105 -2.74 3.03 -15.56
N PRO A 106 -1.78 2.10 -15.60
CA PRO A 106 -0.35 2.43 -15.77
C PRO A 106 -0.07 3.27 -17.02
N GLN A 107 -0.84 3.08 -18.09
CA GLN A 107 -0.74 3.86 -19.33
C GLN A 107 -1.15 5.32 -19.16
N ASP A 108 -1.98 5.66 -18.18
CA ASP A 108 -2.39 7.04 -17.92
C ASP A 108 -1.22 7.89 -17.41
N ILE A 109 -0.22 7.23 -16.79
CA ILE A 109 1.02 7.86 -16.39
C ILE A 109 1.79 8.40 -17.60
N LEU A 110 1.72 7.70 -18.73
CA LEU A 110 2.38 8.16 -19.98
C LEU A 110 1.65 9.34 -20.61
N ASN A 111 0.39 9.53 -20.28
CA ASN A 111 -0.47 10.59 -20.81
C ASN A 111 -0.63 11.78 -19.84
N LEU A 112 0.21 11.87 -18.80
CA LEU A 112 0.15 12.95 -17.80
C LEU A 112 0.23 14.35 -18.40
N GLY A 113 0.94 14.53 -19.52
CA GLY A 113 1.00 15.80 -20.24
C GLY A 113 -0.37 16.24 -20.74
N THR A 114 -1.08 15.36 -21.43
CA THR A 114 -2.43 15.62 -21.94
C THR A 114 -3.43 15.79 -20.78
N ALA A 115 -3.30 15.01 -19.72
CA ALA A 115 -4.13 15.16 -18.53
C ALA A 115 -3.96 16.53 -17.86
N ALA A 116 -2.72 17.07 -17.82
CA ALA A 116 -2.44 18.40 -17.28
C ALA A 116 -3.08 19.53 -18.09
N GLU A 117 -3.14 19.40 -19.42
CA GLU A 117 -3.82 20.36 -20.30
C GLU A 117 -5.34 20.38 -20.07
N VAL A 118 -5.96 19.22 -19.86
CA VAL A 118 -7.39 19.09 -19.61
C VAL A 118 -7.76 19.55 -18.19
N MET A 119 -6.88 19.35 -17.21
CA MET A 119 -7.10 19.75 -15.81
C MET A 119 -7.41 21.25 -15.65
N GLY A 120 -6.92 22.11 -16.54
CA GLY A 120 -7.20 23.54 -16.51
C GLY A 120 -8.67 23.91 -16.73
N SER A 121 -9.45 23.03 -17.35
CA SER A 121 -10.87 23.21 -17.62
C SER A 121 -11.80 22.44 -16.65
N TYR A 122 -11.23 21.64 -15.75
CA TYR A 122 -11.99 20.79 -14.82
C TYR A 122 -12.10 21.42 -13.43
N THR A 123 -13.31 21.46 -12.91
CA THR A 123 -13.55 21.92 -11.53
C THR A 123 -13.44 20.71 -10.59
N LEU A 124 -12.38 20.67 -9.77
CA LEU A 124 -12.19 19.65 -8.75
C LEU A 124 -13.26 19.78 -7.66
N HIS A 125 -14.15 18.82 -7.55
CA HIS A 125 -15.16 18.79 -6.51
C HIS A 125 -14.65 18.06 -5.27
N ILE A 126 -14.72 18.74 -4.10
CA ILE A 126 -14.40 18.10 -2.81
C ILE A 126 -15.61 17.32 -2.34
N THR A 127 -15.59 16.01 -2.55
CA THR A 127 -16.63 15.09 -2.14
C THR A 127 -16.34 14.47 -0.76
N GLN A 128 -17.34 13.82 -0.17
CA GLN A 128 -17.16 13.05 1.07
C GLN A 128 -16.07 11.98 0.93
N THR A 129 -15.95 11.37 -0.24
CA THR A 129 -14.91 10.37 -0.54
C THR A 129 -13.51 10.97 -0.48
N VAL A 130 -13.31 12.14 -1.10
CA VAL A 130 -12.03 12.87 -1.06
C VAL A 130 -11.62 13.20 0.37
N ILE A 131 -12.58 13.70 1.17
CA ILE A 131 -12.34 13.99 2.59
C ILE A 131 -11.96 12.72 3.35
N THR A 132 -12.67 11.62 3.12
CA THR A 132 -12.41 10.33 3.78
C THR A 132 -11.01 9.81 3.45
N ILE A 133 -10.60 9.84 2.17
CA ILE A 133 -9.25 9.44 1.73
C ILE A 133 -8.19 10.29 2.45
N ALA A 134 -8.37 11.62 2.49
CA ALA A 134 -7.44 12.51 3.16
C ALA A 134 -7.36 12.26 4.68
N LEU A 135 -8.50 12.06 5.33
CA LEU A 135 -8.56 11.78 6.76
C LEU A 135 -7.91 10.44 7.13
N LEU A 136 -8.01 9.43 6.27
CA LEU A 136 -7.35 8.14 6.48
C LEU A 136 -5.82 8.24 6.48
N TYR A 137 -5.23 9.31 5.98
CA TYR A 137 -3.79 9.55 6.12
C TYR A 137 -3.38 9.93 7.53
N ILE A 138 -4.29 10.48 8.36
CA ILE A 138 -3.97 10.89 9.74
C ILE A 138 -3.47 9.70 10.59
N PRO A 139 -4.15 8.55 10.67
CA PRO A 139 -3.63 7.40 11.42
C PRO A 139 -2.30 6.89 10.90
N VAL A 140 -2.02 7.00 9.60
CA VAL A 140 -0.72 6.65 9.02
C VAL A 140 0.36 7.61 9.51
N LEU A 141 0.09 8.91 9.55
CA LEU A 141 1.01 9.91 10.11
C LEU A 141 1.27 9.68 11.60
N VAL A 142 0.22 9.39 12.37
CA VAL A 142 0.36 9.06 13.80
C VAL A 142 1.27 7.84 13.96
N ALA A 143 1.04 6.78 13.20
CA ALA A 143 1.89 5.58 13.21
C ALA A 143 3.35 5.93 12.85
N ALA A 144 3.56 6.76 11.83
CA ALA A 144 4.89 7.22 11.41
C ALA A 144 5.62 7.99 12.52
N VAL A 145 4.93 8.93 13.17
CA VAL A 145 5.49 9.71 14.29
C VAL A 145 5.82 8.81 15.49
N VAL A 146 4.93 7.88 15.83
CA VAL A 146 5.17 6.91 16.91
C VAL A 146 6.38 6.04 16.59
N GLN A 147 6.51 5.55 15.36
CA GLN A 147 7.65 4.75 14.91
C GLN A 147 8.97 5.54 14.99
N VAL A 148 8.98 6.83 14.61
CA VAL A 148 10.19 7.68 14.75
C VAL A 148 10.59 7.82 16.22
N LYS A 149 9.62 8.03 17.11
CA LYS A 149 9.86 8.15 18.55
C LYS A 149 10.34 6.85 19.18
N LEU A 150 9.77 5.71 18.80
CA LEU A 150 10.11 4.39 19.32
C LEU A 150 11.46 3.88 18.82
N ALA A 151 11.75 4.10 17.53
CA ALA A 151 12.99 3.62 16.91
C ALA A 151 14.24 4.38 17.43
N GLY A 152 14.04 5.57 18.02
CA GLY A 152 15.13 6.42 18.46
C GLY A 152 16.05 6.82 17.29
N LYS A 153 17.20 7.43 17.59
CA LYS A 153 18.20 7.82 16.57
C LYS A 153 19.06 6.64 16.08
N HIS A 154 18.60 5.40 16.19
CA HIS A 154 19.35 4.24 15.74
C HIS A 154 19.37 4.18 14.21
N LYS A 155 20.48 4.65 13.62
CA LYS A 155 20.79 4.38 12.21
C LYS A 155 20.94 2.87 12.04
N ARG A 156 20.04 2.26 11.31
CA ARG A 156 20.13 0.83 11.01
C ARG A 156 21.33 0.53 10.12
N SER A 157 22.00 -0.58 10.40
CA SER A 157 23.17 -0.97 9.64
C SER A 157 22.81 -1.30 8.20
N TRP A 158 23.74 -1.15 7.28
CA TRP A 158 23.57 -1.50 5.87
C TRP A 158 23.09 -2.94 5.66
N LYS A 159 23.57 -3.87 6.50
CA LYS A 159 23.14 -5.29 6.50
C LYS A 159 21.65 -5.44 6.78
N GLN A 160 21.11 -4.67 7.71
CA GLN A 160 19.67 -4.68 8.02
C GLN A 160 18.83 -4.11 6.89
N ARG A 161 19.31 -3.06 6.21
CA ARG A 161 18.65 -2.50 5.03
C ARG A 161 18.62 -3.51 3.88
N GLY A 162 19.74 -4.18 3.62
CA GLY A 162 19.83 -5.26 2.63
C GLY A 162 18.87 -6.41 2.90
N ALA A 163 18.78 -6.84 4.17
CA ALA A 163 17.82 -7.88 4.57
C ALA A 163 16.36 -7.48 4.30
N HIS A 164 15.99 -6.20 4.52
CA HIS A 164 14.65 -5.72 4.23
C HIS A 164 14.40 -5.57 2.72
N ALA A 165 15.41 -5.14 1.95
CA ALA A 165 15.32 -5.12 0.49
C ALA A 165 15.12 -6.52 -0.09
N LEU A 166 15.83 -7.52 0.44
CA LEU A 166 15.65 -8.92 0.07
C LEU A 166 14.24 -9.42 0.45
N ALA A 167 13.76 -9.10 1.65
CA ALA A 167 12.40 -9.44 2.07
C ALA A 167 11.33 -8.81 1.14
N CYS A 168 11.57 -7.58 0.68
CA CYS A 168 10.71 -6.93 -0.31
C CYS A 168 10.72 -7.69 -1.64
N ALA A 169 11.90 -8.03 -2.17
CA ALA A 169 12.02 -8.79 -3.41
C ALA A 169 11.31 -10.15 -3.31
N CYS A 170 11.49 -10.86 -2.20
CA CYS A 170 10.78 -12.12 -1.92
C CYS A 170 9.26 -11.92 -1.84
N GLY A 171 8.80 -10.84 -1.22
CA GLY A 171 7.38 -10.50 -1.13
C GLY A 171 6.77 -10.23 -2.51
N ILE A 172 7.43 -9.42 -3.32
CA ILE A 172 7.00 -9.14 -4.71
C ILE A 172 6.96 -10.45 -5.51
N PHE A 173 8.02 -11.27 -5.40
CA PHE A 173 8.07 -12.55 -6.09
C PHE A 173 6.92 -13.47 -5.65
N ALA A 174 6.61 -13.52 -4.36
CA ALA A 174 5.48 -14.31 -3.84
C ALA A 174 4.14 -13.83 -4.41
N VAL A 175 3.91 -12.51 -4.47
CA VAL A 175 2.70 -11.92 -5.06
C VAL A 175 2.59 -12.32 -6.55
N LEU A 176 3.67 -12.15 -7.31
CA LEU A 176 3.70 -12.51 -8.72
C LEU A 176 3.50 -14.01 -8.93
N TYR A 177 4.17 -14.84 -8.13
CA TYR A 177 4.04 -16.28 -8.23
C TYR A 177 2.62 -16.76 -7.93
N LEU A 178 2.03 -16.32 -6.83
CA LEU A 178 0.66 -16.69 -6.46
C LEU A 178 -0.37 -16.12 -7.43
N GLY A 179 -0.13 -14.91 -7.93
CA GLY A 179 -1.03 -14.25 -8.87
C GLY A 179 -1.00 -14.84 -10.29
N TYR A 180 0.17 -15.23 -10.79
CA TYR A 180 0.35 -15.52 -12.21
C TYR A 180 0.88 -16.92 -12.54
N PHE A 181 1.73 -17.50 -11.68
CA PHE A 181 2.50 -18.71 -12.03
C PHE A 181 2.09 -19.94 -11.23
N SER A 182 1.25 -19.82 -10.19
CA SER A 182 0.82 -21.00 -9.44
C SER A 182 -0.12 -21.88 -10.27
N PRO A 183 -0.20 -23.20 -9.99
CA PRO A 183 -1.13 -24.09 -10.67
C PRO A 183 -2.60 -23.66 -10.54
N ASN A 184 -2.93 -23.00 -9.44
CA ASN A 184 -4.24 -22.38 -9.20
C ASN A 184 -4.02 -20.87 -8.97
N PRO A 185 -3.84 -20.07 -10.02
CA PRO A 185 -3.55 -18.66 -9.88
C PRO A 185 -4.75 -17.94 -9.22
N ILE A 186 -4.44 -17.04 -8.33
CA ILE A 186 -5.44 -16.24 -7.62
C ILE A 186 -6.11 -15.23 -8.56
N LYS A 187 -5.52 -15.00 -9.73
CA LYS A 187 -6.09 -14.07 -10.71
C LYS A 187 -7.26 -14.69 -11.48
N PRO A 188 -8.17 -13.88 -12.01
CA PRO A 188 -9.23 -14.33 -12.91
C PRO A 188 -8.64 -14.96 -14.17
N ALA A 189 -9.27 -16.03 -14.61
CA ALA A 189 -8.79 -16.84 -15.73
C ALA A 189 -8.75 -16.09 -17.06
N THR A 190 -9.52 -15.02 -17.24
CA THR A 190 -9.57 -14.24 -18.48
C THR A 190 -9.90 -12.81 -18.17
N THR A 191 -8.97 -11.94 -18.43
CA THR A 191 -9.20 -10.52 -18.52
C THR A 191 -9.18 -10.15 -19.98
N TYR A 192 -10.34 -10.04 -20.60
CA TYR A 192 -10.43 -9.29 -21.83
C TYR A 192 -10.07 -7.84 -21.48
N GLY A 193 -9.30 -7.16 -22.33
CA GLY A 193 -8.74 -5.84 -22.02
C GLY A 193 -9.77 -4.75 -21.65
N TRP A 194 -11.07 -4.97 -21.91
CA TRP A 194 -12.18 -4.09 -21.54
C TRP A 194 -12.92 -4.51 -20.25
N ALA A 195 -12.59 -5.68 -19.67
CA ALA A 195 -13.19 -6.19 -18.43
C ALA A 195 -12.37 -5.86 -17.18
N TRP A 196 -11.46 -4.87 -17.24
CA TRP A 196 -10.63 -4.44 -16.12
C TRP A 196 -11.46 -4.06 -14.89
N GLN A 197 -12.59 -3.40 -15.08
CA GLN A 197 -13.47 -3.00 -13.99
C GLN A 197 -14.02 -4.21 -13.23
N GLU A 198 -14.50 -5.25 -13.94
CA GLU A 198 -15.00 -6.47 -13.30
C GLU A 198 -13.91 -7.21 -12.55
N THR A 199 -12.73 -7.26 -13.13
CA THR A 199 -11.54 -7.86 -12.49
C THR A 199 -11.17 -7.11 -11.23
N TYR A 200 -11.14 -5.79 -11.31
CA TYR A 200 -10.84 -4.93 -10.19
C TYR A 200 -11.86 -5.09 -9.06
N TYR A 201 -13.16 -5.07 -9.38
CA TYR A 201 -14.20 -5.29 -8.38
C TYR A 201 -14.14 -6.67 -7.73
N LYS A 202 -13.72 -7.68 -8.46
CA LYS A 202 -13.68 -9.06 -7.96
C LYS A 202 -12.44 -9.36 -7.12
N TYR A 203 -11.29 -8.80 -7.45
CA TYR A 203 -9.99 -9.17 -6.86
C TYR A 203 -9.30 -8.04 -6.09
N GLY A 204 -9.81 -6.82 -6.18
CA GLY A 204 -9.21 -5.64 -5.54
C GLY A 204 -7.99 -5.09 -6.29
N TYR A 205 -7.51 -3.96 -5.82
CA TYR A 205 -6.37 -3.25 -6.39
C TYR A 205 -5.07 -3.62 -5.65
N PRO A 206 -3.94 -3.86 -6.34
CA PRO A 206 -3.75 -4.09 -7.77
C PRO A 206 -3.92 -5.56 -8.11
N ALA A 207 -4.79 -5.87 -9.08
CA ALA A 207 -4.98 -7.24 -9.56
C ALA A 207 -4.16 -7.50 -10.84
#